data_62d9e939ccff61db54e88bfcca831a2d
#
_entry.id   62d9e939ccff61db54e88bfcca831a2d
#
_cell.length_a   1.000
_cell.length_b   1.000
_cell.length_c   1.000
_cell.angle_alpha   90.00
_cell.angle_beta   90.00
_cell.angle_gamma   90.00
#
_symmetry.space_group_name_H-M   'P 1'
#
loop_
_entity.id
_entity.type
_entity.pdbx_description
1 polymer ?
#
loop_
_entity_poly.entity_id
_entity_poly.type
_entity_poly.pdbx_seq_one_letter_code
_entity_poly.pdbx_strand_id
1 'polypeptide(L)'
;MKRIQCWILVAVLSACGSKIYASDAVKVSRLCEESEFIPKAPDYNDSTMWITEDGDSTGMGADVFYVVSTWEVDWKTEDGRISHYADVWNPKHRERMGAREIKRVAAYMSPGNRFYAPYYRHTTMETFLTQNEDTIYHRTRLSMADVCAAFDHFQAQRDKTRPLIIAGFSQGGLAVVELLKHIDDETYSQLAAAYVLGYKVTPGDTLQTNHIKAAQGETDTGVTICYNTVKDVKYVQPVIAATCMGINPVNWRTDATPAILHDTITVTLSPAYHVLVVSGYSGSEYPPYKGFLNVGDIHSCEPWLYSECLAKNIAVRAREWRRSCKCNCECILENTLKRQTE
;
A
#
# COMPACT_ATOMS: atom_id res chain seq x y z
N MET A 1 -4.69 -41.38 36.84
CA MET A 1 -6.04 -41.65 36.31
C MET A 1 -6.74 -40.35 36.07
N LYS A 2 -7.46 -40.24 34.93
CA LYS A 2 -8.27 -39.16 34.37
C LYS A 2 -7.48 -38.05 33.64
N ARG A 3 -7.30 -38.33 32.35
CA ARG A 3 -7.16 -37.34 31.29
C ARG A 3 -8.49 -36.62 31.15
N ILE A 4 -8.47 -35.27 31.17
CA ILE A 4 -9.58 -34.46 30.72
C ILE A 4 -9.12 -33.80 29.45
N GLN A 5 -9.74 -34.22 28.33
CA GLN A 5 -9.65 -33.60 27.03
C GLN A 5 -10.32 -32.22 27.09
N CYS A 6 -9.59 -31.19 26.66
CA CYS A 6 -10.15 -29.89 26.39
C CYS A 6 -10.24 -29.74 24.84
N TRP A 7 -11.34 -30.22 24.27
CA TRP A 7 -11.84 -29.86 22.96
C TRP A 7 -12.95 -28.84 23.20
N ILE A 8 -12.95 -27.76 22.49
CA ILE A 8 -13.95 -26.72 22.27
C ILE A 8 -13.21 -25.37 22.32
N LEU A 9 -12.99 -24.68 21.25
CA LEU A 9 -13.78 -23.84 20.38
C LEU A 9 -12.87 -23.27 19.26
N VAL A 10 -12.83 -23.90 18.12
CA VAL A 10 -12.44 -23.24 16.87
C VAL A 10 -13.59 -23.51 15.91
N ALA A 11 -14.60 -22.70 15.97
CA ALA A 11 -15.55 -22.52 14.90
C ALA A 11 -16.30 -21.20 15.14
N VAL A 12 -16.53 -20.49 14.05
CA VAL A 12 -17.29 -19.24 13.92
C VAL A 12 -16.48 -17.96 14.05
N LEU A 13 -15.71 -17.65 13.00
CA LEU A 13 -15.45 -16.27 12.54
C LEU A 13 -15.08 -16.29 11.05
N SER A 14 -15.94 -16.87 10.24
CA SER A 14 -15.80 -16.83 8.79
C SER A 14 -17.13 -16.45 8.16
N ALA A 15 -17.53 -15.20 8.27
CA ALA A 15 -18.54 -14.55 7.41
C ALA A 15 -18.85 -13.12 7.88
N CYS A 16 -17.90 -12.18 7.94
CA CYS A 16 -18.21 -10.76 8.18
C CYS A 16 -17.09 -9.79 7.81
N GLY A 17 -16.30 -10.07 6.76
CA GLY A 17 -15.18 -9.19 6.39
C GLY A 17 -15.61 -7.83 5.83
N SER A 18 -16.66 -7.76 5.03
CA SER A 18 -17.00 -6.58 4.24
C SER A 18 -18.07 -5.64 4.85
N LYS A 19 -18.73 -6.03 5.94
CA LYS A 19 -19.71 -5.18 6.64
C LYS A 19 -19.19 -4.52 7.92
N ILE A 20 -17.98 -4.86 8.34
CA ILE A 20 -17.41 -4.42 9.64
C ILE A 20 -16.97 -2.95 9.57
N TYR A 21 -16.37 -2.51 8.47
CA TYR A 21 -15.81 -1.15 8.39
C TYR A 21 -16.85 -0.01 8.40
N ALA A 22 -17.96 -0.15 7.72
CA ALA A 22 -19.00 0.89 7.71
C ALA A 22 -19.75 1.01 9.05
N SER A 23 -20.03 -0.12 9.73
CA SER A 23 -20.68 -0.13 11.06
C SER A 23 -19.72 0.30 12.18
N ASP A 24 -18.44 0.03 12.01
CA ASP A 24 -17.40 0.32 12.99
C ASP A 24 -16.89 1.77 12.90
N ALA A 25 -16.93 2.42 11.73
CA ALA A 25 -16.69 3.86 11.64
C ALA A 25 -17.69 4.65 12.53
N VAL A 26 -18.93 4.19 12.63
CA VAL A 26 -19.94 4.75 13.53
C VAL A 26 -19.65 4.42 15.01
N LYS A 27 -19.04 3.25 15.31
CA LYS A 27 -18.66 2.89 16.68
C LYS A 27 -17.36 3.56 17.13
N VAL A 28 -16.39 3.75 16.24
CA VAL A 28 -15.15 4.49 16.54
C VAL A 28 -15.45 5.93 16.92
N SER A 29 -16.46 6.57 16.31
CA SER A 29 -16.90 7.90 16.73
C SER A 29 -17.44 7.98 18.17
N ARG A 30 -17.75 6.84 18.79
CA ARG A 30 -18.23 6.76 20.20
C ARG A 30 -17.14 6.40 21.21
N LEU A 31 -15.94 6.01 20.75
CA LEU A 31 -14.80 5.67 21.60
C LEU A 31 -13.74 6.77 21.63
N CYS A 32 -13.94 7.86 20.87
CA CYS A 32 -13.12 9.06 20.97
C CYS A 32 -13.35 9.70 22.33
N GLU A 33 -12.28 9.93 23.09
CA GLU A 33 -12.34 10.78 24.28
C GLU A 33 -12.94 12.13 23.89
N GLU A 34 -13.75 12.74 24.73
CA GLU A 34 -14.40 14.06 24.47
C GLU A 34 -13.40 15.17 24.09
N SER A 35 -12.12 14.95 24.29
CA SER A 35 -11.00 15.84 23.97
C SER A 35 -10.43 15.66 22.55
N GLU A 36 -10.84 14.66 21.79
CA GLU A 36 -10.31 14.38 20.45
C GLU A 36 -11.14 15.03 19.35
N PHE A 37 -10.48 15.63 18.36
CA PHE A 37 -11.13 16.20 17.18
C PHE A 37 -10.92 15.30 15.97
N ILE A 38 -12.02 14.85 15.37
CA ILE A 38 -12.01 14.12 14.11
C ILE A 38 -12.42 15.07 12.98
N PRO A 39 -11.53 15.33 12.00
CA PRO A 39 -11.87 16.14 10.83
C PRO A 39 -13.03 15.56 10.02
N LYS A 40 -13.74 16.43 9.29
CA LYS A 40 -14.82 16.03 8.37
C LYS A 40 -14.28 15.02 7.34
N ALA A 41 -15.09 14.01 7.04
CA ALA A 41 -14.76 13.02 6.01
C ALA A 41 -14.59 13.67 4.61
N PRO A 42 -13.69 13.15 3.77
CA PRO A 42 -13.60 13.57 2.37
C PRO A 42 -14.88 13.21 1.62
N ASP A 43 -15.19 13.99 0.58
CA ASP A 43 -16.24 13.66 -0.40
C ASP A 43 -15.57 13.31 -1.73
N TYR A 44 -15.51 12.03 -2.08
CA TYR A 44 -14.80 11.58 -3.27
C TYR A 44 -15.52 11.87 -4.60
N ASN A 45 -16.76 12.42 -4.56
CA ASN A 45 -17.38 13.03 -5.73
C ASN A 45 -16.79 14.42 -6.03
N ASP A 46 -16.15 15.05 -5.05
CA ASP A 46 -15.43 16.31 -5.24
C ASP A 46 -14.05 16.04 -5.86
N SER A 47 -13.85 16.47 -7.10
CA SER A 47 -12.58 16.32 -7.81
C SER A 47 -11.39 16.94 -7.09
N THR A 48 -11.62 17.92 -6.19
CA THR A 48 -10.57 18.53 -5.37
C THR A 48 -10.01 17.60 -4.30
N MET A 49 -10.66 16.47 -4.03
CA MET A 49 -10.17 15.41 -3.14
C MET A 49 -9.18 14.47 -3.82
N TRP A 50 -8.79 14.76 -5.06
CA TRP A 50 -7.91 13.92 -5.85
C TRP A 50 -6.75 14.71 -6.45
N ILE A 51 -5.61 14.05 -6.60
CA ILE A 51 -4.58 14.40 -7.58
C ILE A 51 -4.63 13.33 -8.67
N THR A 52 -4.89 13.75 -9.90
CA THR A 52 -4.98 12.86 -11.05
C THR A 52 -4.07 13.35 -12.16
N GLU A 53 -3.39 12.41 -12.83
CA GLU A 53 -2.57 12.68 -14.01
C GLU A 53 -2.84 11.60 -15.07
N ASP A 54 -3.04 12.01 -16.33
CA ASP A 54 -3.15 11.11 -17.47
C ASP A 54 -1.90 11.23 -18.33
N GLY A 55 -0.97 10.30 -18.15
CA GLY A 55 0.26 10.17 -18.94
C GLY A 55 0.17 9.10 -20.03
N ASP A 56 -0.99 8.44 -20.17
CA ASP A 56 -1.15 7.34 -21.13
C ASP A 56 -1.68 7.79 -22.49
N SER A 57 -0.79 8.30 -23.31
CA SER A 57 -1.11 8.70 -24.71
C SER A 57 -1.44 7.50 -25.63
N THR A 58 -1.17 6.27 -25.22
CA THR A 58 -1.30 5.06 -26.06
C THR A 58 -2.54 4.23 -25.74
N GLY A 59 -3.18 4.43 -24.60
CA GLY A 59 -4.24 3.57 -24.06
C GLY A 59 -3.74 2.20 -23.56
N MET A 60 -2.43 1.99 -23.52
CA MET A 60 -1.81 0.69 -23.19
C MET A 60 -1.27 0.62 -21.76
N GLY A 61 -1.32 1.71 -21.01
CA GLY A 61 -0.85 1.76 -19.63
C GLY A 61 -1.83 1.18 -18.62
N ALA A 62 -1.42 1.21 -17.38
CA ALA A 62 -2.24 0.85 -16.21
C ALA A 62 -3.03 2.05 -15.67
N ASP A 63 -4.04 1.75 -14.84
CA ASP A 63 -4.57 2.70 -13.89
C ASP A 63 -3.86 2.48 -12.55
N VAL A 64 -3.15 3.50 -12.07
CA VAL A 64 -2.38 3.48 -10.82
C VAL A 64 -3.18 4.19 -9.74
N PHE A 65 -3.62 3.46 -8.72
CA PHE A 65 -4.20 4.01 -7.51
C PHE A 65 -3.12 4.11 -6.44
N TYR A 66 -2.76 5.34 -6.05
CA TYR A 66 -1.67 5.59 -5.12
C TYR A 66 -2.15 6.15 -3.79
N VAL A 67 -1.72 5.57 -2.68
CA VAL A 67 -2.03 6.02 -1.32
C VAL A 67 -0.80 6.67 -0.69
N VAL A 68 -0.92 7.95 -0.37
CA VAL A 68 0.14 8.77 0.24
C VAL A 68 0.45 8.34 1.67
N SER A 69 1.68 8.58 2.11
CA SER A 69 2.13 8.33 3.48
C SER A 69 1.68 9.40 4.49
N THR A 70 2.28 9.39 5.69
CA THR A 70 1.98 10.33 6.77
C THR A 70 2.78 11.63 6.64
N TRP A 71 2.09 12.77 6.53
CA TRP A 71 2.70 14.10 6.42
C TRP A 71 2.26 15.09 7.49
N GLU A 72 1.42 14.67 8.42
CA GLU A 72 0.96 15.49 9.52
C GLU A 72 1.49 15.00 10.87
N VAL A 73 1.61 15.96 11.78
CA VAL A 73 1.83 15.73 13.21
C VAL A 73 0.54 16.06 13.96
N ASP A 74 0.43 15.64 15.22
CA ASP A 74 -0.70 16.01 16.07
C ASP A 74 -0.86 17.55 16.13
N TRP A 75 -2.08 17.99 15.97
CA TRP A 75 -2.41 19.43 15.94
C TRP A 75 -3.64 19.71 16.80
N LYS A 76 -3.82 20.99 17.16
CA LYS A 76 -4.93 21.43 17.99
C LYS A 76 -5.86 22.34 17.19
N THR A 77 -7.15 22.16 17.43
CA THR A 77 -8.19 23.07 17.00
C THR A 77 -8.14 24.38 17.82
N GLU A 78 -8.87 25.40 17.41
CA GLU A 78 -8.95 26.68 18.14
C GLU A 78 -9.55 26.51 19.54
N ASP A 79 -10.46 25.54 19.73
CA ASP A 79 -11.06 25.20 21.04
C ASP A 79 -10.16 24.25 21.88
N GLY A 80 -8.96 23.94 21.40
CA GLY A 80 -7.91 23.21 22.14
C GLY A 80 -7.99 21.69 22.05
N ARG A 81 -8.96 21.11 21.32
CA ARG A 81 -9.01 19.66 21.08
C ARG A 81 -7.86 19.20 20.21
N ILE A 82 -7.34 18.00 20.46
CA ILE A 82 -6.24 17.40 19.71
C ILE A 82 -6.82 16.56 18.56
N SER A 83 -6.23 16.70 17.37
CA SER A 83 -6.49 15.78 16.26
C SER A 83 -5.27 14.92 15.98
N HIS A 84 -5.51 13.61 15.81
CA HIS A 84 -4.57 12.61 15.35
C HIS A 84 -4.73 12.29 13.85
N TYR A 85 -5.41 13.15 13.10
CA TYR A 85 -5.75 12.96 11.69
C TYR A 85 -5.47 14.21 10.87
N ALA A 86 -5.05 14.03 9.64
CA ALA A 86 -4.99 15.13 8.68
C ALA A 86 -6.40 15.64 8.38
N ASP A 87 -6.53 16.96 8.27
CA ASP A 87 -7.75 17.60 7.79
C ASP A 87 -7.63 17.83 6.27
N VAL A 88 -8.32 17.01 5.48
CA VAL A 88 -8.30 17.11 4.01
C VAL A 88 -9.00 18.35 3.47
N TRP A 89 -9.79 19.04 4.30
CA TRP A 89 -10.41 20.32 3.95
C TRP A 89 -9.50 21.52 4.23
N ASN A 90 -8.40 21.31 4.99
CA ASN A 90 -7.39 22.31 5.23
C ASN A 90 -6.39 22.37 4.05
N PRO A 91 -6.31 23.48 3.29
CA PRO A 91 -5.42 23.60 2.14
C PRO A 91 -3.95 23.35 2.48
N LYS A 92 -3.49 23.72 3.68
CA LYS A 92 -2.09 23.49 4.10
C LYS A 92 -1.78 22.00 4.29
N HIS A 93 -2.74 21.20 4.81
CA HIS A 93 -2.57 19.78 4.94
C HIS A 93 -2.52 19.11 3.55
N ARG A 94 -3.43 19.46 2.64
CA ARG A 94 -3.41 18.98 1.25
C ARG A 94 -2.13 19.37 0.51
N GLU A 95 -1.67 20.60 0.68
CA GLU A 95 -0.42 21.06 0.05
C GLU A 95 0.78 20.20 0.49
N ARG A 96 0.88 19.89 1.79
CA ARG A 96 1.97 19.03 2.31
C ARG A 96 1.95 17.63 1.68
N MET A 97 0.79 16.97 1.66
CA MET A 97 0.63 15.67 1.01
C MET A 97 0.94 15.75 -0.49
N GLY A 98 0.31 16.70 -1.18
CA GLY A 98 0.43 16.86 -2.62
C GLY A 98 1.84 17.23 -3.07
N ALA A 99 2.43 18.27 -2.47
CA ALA A 99 3.73 18.77 -2.91
C ALA A 99 4.90 17.87 -2.49
N ARG A 100 4.81 17.25 -1.31
CA ARG A 100 5.94 16.48 -0.75
C ARG A 100 6.02 15.06 -1.26
N GLU A 101 4.90 14.43 -1.56
CA GLU A 101 4.90 13.04 -2.00
C GLU A 101 4.10 12.82 -3.28
N ILE A 102 2.81 13.11 -3.30
CA ILE A 102 1.94 12.67 -4.41
C ILE A 102 2.48 13.13 -5.78
N LYS A 103 2.81 14.41 -5.94
CA LYS A 103 3.35 14.93 -7.21
C LYS A 103 4.71 14.33 -7.58
N ARG A 104 5.56 14.04 -6.59
CA ARG A 104 6.86 13.40 -6.83
C ARG A 104 6.71 11.95 -7.27
N VAL A 105 5.74 11.22 -6.69
CA VAL A 105 5.41 9.85 -7.10
C VAL A 105 4.75 9.85 -8.47
N ALA A 106 3.80 10.75 -8.72
CA ALA A 106 3.16 10.91 -10.02
C ALA A 106 4.20 11.14 -11.12
N ALA A 107 5.25 11.92 -10.85
CA ALA A 107 6.30 12.19 -11.83
C ALA A 107 6.99 10.93 -12.41
N TYR A 108 6.99 9.80 -11.70
CA TYR A 108 7.55 8.55 -12.21
C TYR A 108 6.53 7.41 -12.38
N MET A 109 5.35 7.48 -11.77
CA MET A 109 4.31 6.46 -11.95
C MET A 109 3.29 6.83 -13.03
N SER A 110 3.07 8.13 -13.33
CA SER A 110 2.11 8.55 -14.35
C SER A 110 2.62 8.40 -15.80
N PRO A 111 3.92 8.54 -16.14
CA PRO A 111 4.35 8.39 -17.52
C PRO A 111 3.94 7.03 -18.11
N GLY A 112 3.10 7.07 -19.16
CA GLY A 112 2.51 5.89 -19.79
C GLY A 112 1.34 5.26 -19.02
N ASN A 113 0.86 5.87 -17.95
CA ASN A 113 -0.23 5.37 -17.11
C ASN A 113 -1.22 6.49 -16.77
N ARG A 114 -2.40 6.12 -16.23
CA ARG A 114 -3.29 7.05 -15.54
C ARG A 114 -3.04 6.93 -14.03
N PHE A 115 -2.84 8.05 -13.38
CA PHE A 115 -2.49 8.12 -11.96
C PHE A 115 -3.61 8.78 -11.16
N TYR A 116 -3.98 8.18 -10.04
CA TYR A 116 -5.05 8.61 -9.15
C TYR A 116 -4.58 8.52 -7.71
N ALA A 117 -4.56 9.63 -6.99
CA ALA A 117 -4.22 9.66 -5.57
C ALA A 117 -5.25 10.46 -4.78
N PRO A 118 -6.04 9.81 -3.90
CA PRO A 118 -7.00 10.49 -3.06
C PRO A 118 -6.32 11.21 -1.89
N TYR A 119 -6.88 12.34 -1.47
CA TYR A 119 -6.65 12.84 -0.13
C TYR A 119 -7.52 12.08 0.86
N TYR A 120 -6.95 11.69 1.99
CA TYR A 120 -7.67 10.97 3.04
C TYR A 120 -7.20 11.46 4.42
N ARG A 121 -7.98 11.23 5.45
CA ARG A 121 -7.63 11.58 6.84
C ARG A 121 -6.57 10.62 7.36
N HIS A 122 -5.34 10.67 6.82
CA HIS A 122 -4.26 9.84 7.33
C HIS A 122 -3.96 10.16 8.79
N THR A 123 -3.55 9.15 9.57
CA THR A 123 -3.14 9.38 10.96
C THR A 123 -1.83 10.15 11.01
N THR A 124 -1.66 10.91 12.09
CA THR A 124 -0.46 11.69 12.34
C THR A 124 0.75 10.82 12.69
N MET A 125 1.93 11.40 12.57
CA MET A 125 3.20 10.72 12.85
C MET A 125 3.27 10.17 14.29
N GLU A 126 2.68 10.90 15.25
CA GLU A 126 2.64 10.51 16.67
C GLU A 126 1.97 9.16 16.87
N THR A 127 1.01 8.79 16.03
CA THR A 127 0.37 7.47 16.07
C THR A 127 1.40 6.34 15.94
N PHE A 128 2.32 6.44 14.98
CA PHE A 128 3.37 5.44 14.75
C PHE A 128 4.51 5.55 15.78
N LEU A 129 4.79 6.77 16.28
CA LEU A 129 5.79 6.98 17.33
C LEU A 129 5.44 6.28 18.65
N THR A 130 4.17 5.96 18.88
CA THR A 130 3.78 5.17 20.06
C THR A 130 4.41 3.78 20.06
N GLN A 131 4.76 3.23 18.89
CA GLN A 131 5.19 1.84 18.69
C GLN A 131 4.23 0.81 19.33
N ASN A 132 2.98 1.21 19.58
CA ASN A 132 1.94 0.39 20.14
C ASN A 132 0.98 -0.04 19.04
N GLU A 133 0.97 -1.34 18.72
CA GLU A 133 0.18 -1.87 17.60
C GLU A 133 -1.33 -1.69 17.79
N ASP A 134 -1.85 -1.79 19.03
CA ASP A 134 -3.27 -1.56 19.30
C ASP A 134 -3.66 -0.10 19.02
N THR A 135 -2.85 0.86 19.46
CA THR A 135 -3.06 2.29 19.20
C THR A 135 -3.02 2.59 17.71
N ILE A 136 -2.02 2.05 17.00
CA ILE A 136 -1.88 2.21 15.55
C ILE A 136 -3.11 1.62 14.86
N TYR A 137 -3.49 0.40 15.19
CA TYR A 137 -4.66 -0.26 14.62
C TYR A 137 -5.94 0.55 14.86
N HIS A 138 -6.19 1.01 16.08
CA HIS A 138 -7.40 1.77 16.38
C HIS A 138 -7.47 3.09 15.62
N ARG A 139 -6.38 3.86 15.57
CA ARG A 139 -6.35 5.15 14.88
C ARG A 139 -6.38 5.01 13.36
N THR A 140 -5.66 4.04 12.81
CA THR A 140 -5.63 3.83 11.34
C THR A 140 -6.95 3.35 10.76
N ARG A 141 -7.87 2.77 11.54
CA ARG A 141 -9.18 2.32 11.05
C ARG A 141 -9.98 3.40 10.32
N LEU A 142 -9.97 4.63 10.83
CA LEU A 142 -10.65 5.76 10.18
C LEU A 142 -10.01 6.09 8.84
N SER A 143 -8.68 6.13 8.81
CA SER A 143 -7.90 6.37 7.60
C SER A 143 -8.14 5.29 6.55
N MET A 144 -8.18 4.02 6.96
CA MET A 144 -8.44 2.89 6.06
C MET A 144 -9.88 2.92 5.51
N ALA A 145 -10.85 3.33 6.31
CA ALA A 145 -12.24 3.51 5.85
C ALA A 145 -12.33 4.59 4.75
N ASP A 146 -11.61 5.70 4.89
CA ASP A 146 -11.53 6.73 3.85
C ASP A 146 -10.87 6.18 2.57
N VAL A 147 -9.77 5.43 2.69
CA VAL A 147 -9.08 4.85 1.54
C VAL A 147 -9.94 3.82 0.82
N CYS A 148 -10.65 2.95 1.54
CA CYS A 148 -11.59 2.01 0.95
C CYS A 148 -12.71 2.74 0.19
N ALA A 149 -13.30 3.79 0.79
CA ALA A 149 -14.34 4.58 0.13
C ALA A 149 -13.83 5.29 -1.14
N ALA A 150 -12.59 5.81 -1.11
CA ALA A 150 -11.94 6.39 -2.29
C ALA A 150 -11.71 5.34 -3.37
N PHE A 151 -11.25 4.15 -2.99
CA PHE A 151 -10.99 3.06 -3.92
C PHE A 151 -12.28 2.56 -4.57
N ASP A 152 -13.35 2.39 -3.80
CA ASP A 152 -14.66 1.97 -4.32
C ASP A 152 -15.21 2.99 -5.33
N HIS A 153 -15.07 4.30 -5.02
CA HIS A 153 -15.43 5.38 -5.94
C HIS A 153 -14.60 5.32 -7.24
N PHE A 154 -13.29 5.17 -7.14
CA PHE A 154 -12.39 5.01 -8.27
C PHE A 154 -12.74 3.76 -9.11
N GLN A 155 -12.93 2.60 -8.46
CA GLN A 155 -13.25 1.33 -9.11
C GLN A 155 -14.60 1.36 -9.84
N ALA A 156 -15.57 2.13 -9.34
CA ALA A 156 -16.86 2.31 -10.00
C ALA A 156 -16.78 3.11 -11.32
N GLN A 157 -15.73 3.94 -11.49
CA GLN A 157 -15.62 4.86 -12.63
C GLN A 157 -14.52 4.47 -13.64
N ARG A 158 -13.52 3.66 -13.22
CA ARG A 158 -12.41 3.30 -14.09
C ARG A 158 -12.82 2.33 -15.21
N ASP A 159 -12.05 2.31 -16.29
CA ASP A 159 -12.13 1.30 -17.34
C ASP A 159 -11.54 -0.03 -16.84
N LYS A 160 -12.40 -1.00 -16.54
CA LYS A 160 -12.02 -2.33 -16.01
C LYS A 160 -11.26 -3.21 -17.00
N THR A 161 -11.13 -2.82 -18.27
CA THR A 161 -10.28 -3.51 -19.26
C THR A 161 -8.81 -3.12 -19.16
N ARG A 162 -8.50 -2.14 -18.33
CA ARG A 162 -7.13 -1.68 -18.08
C ARG A 162 -6.53 -2.41 -16.87
N PRO A 163 -5.23 -2.75 -16.89
CA PRO A 163 -4.58 -3.31 -15.72
C PRO A 163 -4.63 -2.34 -14.53
N LEU A 164 -4.87 -2.87 -13.35
CA LEU A 164 -4.88 -2.13 -12.10
C LEU A 164 -3.52 -2.25 -11.41
N ILE A 165 -2.97 -1.13 -10.99
CA ILE A 165 -1.85 -1.04 -10.05
C ILE A 165 -2.38 -0.37 -8.77
N ILE A 166 -2.12 -0.97 -7.62
CA ILE A 166 -2.36 -0.36 -6.32
C ILE A 166 -1.00 -0.12 -5.67
N ALA A 167 -0.70 1.09 -5.25
CA ALA A 167 0.59 1.41 -4.65
C ALA A 167 0.44 2.34 -3.45
N GLY A 168 1.34 2.24 -2.49
CA GLY A 168 1.36 3.14 -1.34
C GLY A 168 2.65 3.02 -0.55
N PHE A 169 3.01 4.12 0.12
CA PHE A 169 4.22 4.20 0.91
C PHE A 169 3.90 4.39 2.39
N SER A 170 4.64 3.71 3.28
CA SER A 170 4.50 3.82 4.74
C SER A 170 3.06 3.53 5.19
N GLN A 171 2.32 4.49 5.75
CA GLN A 171 0.89 4.34 6.03
C GLN A 171 0.08 4.04 4.76
N GLY A 172 0.50 4.54 3.59
CA GLY A 172 -0.07 4.15 2.30
C GLY A 172 0.21 2.67 1.99
N GLY A 173 1.36 2.13 2.40
CA GLY A 173 1.68 0.70 2.31
C GLY A 173 0.74 -0.15 3.19
N LEU A 174 0.45 0.29 4.42
CA LEU A 174 -0.61 -0.30 5.25
C LEU A 174 -1.95 -0.29 4.52
N ALA A 175 -2.31 0.84 3.90
CA ALA A 175 -3.55 0.96 3.16
C ALA A 175 -3.63 0.01 1.96
N VAL A 176 -2.54 -0.24 1.25
CA VAL A 176 -2.48 -1.26 0.18
C VAL A 176 -2.80 -2.65 0.72
N VAL A 177 -2.24 -3.02 1.87
CA VAL A 177 -2.55 -4.32 2.52
C VAL A 177 -4.04 -4.42 2.87
N GLU A 178 -4.63 -3.36 3.43
CA GLU A 178 -6.05 -3.33 3.77
C GLU A 178 -6.95 -3.33 2.52
N LEU A 179 -6.56 -2.63 1.44
CA LEU A 179 -7.28 -2.70 0.17
C LEU A 179 -7.27 -4.12 -0.43
N LEU A 180 -6.15 -4.85 -0.36
CA LEU A 180 -6.10 -6.24 -0.83
C LEU A 180 -7.01 -7.18 -0.04
N LYS A 181 -7.35 -6.84 1.20
CA LYS A 181 -8.36 -7.57 1.99
C LYS A 181 -9.78 -7.10 1.68
N HIS A 182 -9.95 -5.86 1.20
CA HIS A 182 -11.23 -5.23 0.92
C HIS A 182 -11.80 -5.58 -0.45
N ILE A 183 -10.94 -5.67 -1.48
CA ILE A 183 -11.37 -5.92 -2.87
C ILE A 183 -11.96 -7.32 -3.03
N ASP A 184 -12.87 -7.46 -4.00
CA ASP A 184 -13.42 -8.75 -4.43
C ASP A 184 -12.55 -9.45 -5.48
N ASP A 185 -12.90 -10.69 -5.81
CA ASP A 185 -12.18 -11.50 -6.80
C ASP A 185 -12.27 -10.89 -8.21
N GLU A 186 -13.36 -10.20 -8.57
CA GLU A 186 -13.50 -9.50 -9.85
C GLU A 186 -12.45 -8.38 -9.96
N THR A 187 -12.36 -7.53 -8.94
CA THR A 187 -11.37 -6.46 -8.86
C THR A 187 -9.95 -7.02 -8.81
N TYR A 188 -9.73 -8.09 -8.04
CA TYR A 188 -8.44 -8.76 -7.97
C TYR A 188 -8.00 -9.31 -9.33
N SER A 189 -8.91 -9.83 -10.15
CA SER A 189 -8.59 -10.30 -11.51
C SER A 189 -8.01 -9.21 -12.43
N GLN A 190 -8.27 -7.94 -12.12
CA GLN A 190 -7.76 -6.79 -12.84
C GLN A 190 -6.39 -6.33 -12.33
N LEU A 191 -5.94 -6.85 -11.18
CA LEU A 191 -4.70 -6.43 -10.52
C LEU A 191 -3.48 -6.94 -11.29
N ALA A 192 -2.68 -6.04 -11.84
CA ALA A 192 -1.36 -6.37 -12.35
C ALA A 192 -0.35 -6.50 -11.21
N ALA A 193 -0.35 -5.57 -10.26
CA ALA A 193 0.47 -5.66 -9.05
C ALA A 193 0.01 -4.69 -7.95
N ALA A 194 0.31 -5.06 -6.70
CA ALA A 194 0.20 -4.19 -5.53
C ALA A 194 1.61 -3.89 -4.98
N TYR A 195 1.91 -2.62 -4.71
CA TYR A 195 3.21 -2.16 -4.21
C TYR A 195 3.07 -1.66 -2.76
N VAL A 196 3.52 -2.47 -1.81
CA VAL A 196 3.60 -2.16 -0.38
C VAL A 196 5.00 -1.64 -0.09
N LEU A 197 5.18 -0.33 -0.17
CA LEU A 197 6.46 0.33 -0.04
C LEU A 197 6.68 0.80 1.40
N GLY A 198 7.77 0.39 2.01
CA GLY A 198 8.11 0.83 3.37
C GLY A 198 7.06 0.45 4.43
N TYR A 199 6.39 -0.68 4.27
CA TYR A 199 5.49 -1.24 5.27
C TYR A 199 5.57 -2.76 5.29
N LYS A 200 5.06 -3.36 6.37
CA LYS A 200 5.07 -4.82 6.56
C LYS A 200 3.85 -5.50 5.92
N VAL A 201 4.04 -6.73 5.49
CA VAL A 201 2.98 -7.71 5.27
C VAL A 201 3.22 -8.85 6.26
N THR A 202 2.23 -9.17 7.08
CA THR A 202 2.36 -10.19 8.12
C THR A 202 1.78 -11.54 7.66
N PRO A 203 2.14 -12.67 8.29
CA PRO A 203 1.47 -13.94 8.04
C PRO A 203 -0.04 -13.88 8.32
N GLY A 204 -0.47 -13.05 9.28
CA GLY A 204 -1.88 -12.80 9.56
C GLY A 204 -2.62 -12.17 8.38
N ASP A 205 -1.97 -11.26 7.65
CA ASP A 205 -2.55 -10.63 6.45
C ASP A 205 -2.76 -11.66 5.33
N THR A 206 -1.76 -12.52 5.09
CA THR A 206 -1.86 -13.56 4.03
C THR A 206 -2.89 -14.64 4.34
N LEU A 207 -3.25 -14.83 5.61
CA LEU A 207 -4.31 -15.76 6.02
C LEU A 207 -5.73 -15.17 5.86
N GLN A 208 -5.85 -13.85 5.82
CA GLN A 208 -7.15 -13.18 5.70
C GLN A 208 -7.68 -13.11 4.28
N THR A 209 -6.81 -13.18 3.27
CA THR A 209 -7.18 -13.13 1.86
C THR A 209 -6.20 -13.84 0.95
N ASN A 210 -6.69 -14.43 -0.14
CA ASN A 210 -5.86 -14.98 -1.21
C ASN A 210 -5.34 -13.92 -2.19
N HIS A 211 -5.66 -12.65 -1.99
CA HIS A 211 -5.24 -11.55 -2.86
C HIS A 211 -3.82 -11.05 -2.52
N ILE A 212 -3.28 -11.42 -1.36
CA ILE A 212 -1.92 -11.09 -0.96
C ILE A 212 -1.00 -12.26 -1.34
N LYS A 213 -0.30 -12.13 -2.47
CA LYS A 213 0.64 -13.13 -2.99
C LYS A 213 2.00 -12.51 -3.22
N ALA A 214 3.05 -13.04 -2.59
CA ALA A 214 4.41 -12.55 -2.76
C ALA A 214 4.87 -12.61 -4.23
N ALA A 215 5.42 -11.51 -4.74
CA ALA A 215 6.08 -11.48 -6.03
C ALA A 215 7.32 -12.39 -6.02
N GLN A 216 7.56 -13.13 -7.10
CA GLN A 216 8.68 -14.06 -7.25
C GLN A 216 9.67 -13.60 -8.32
N GLY A 217 9.31 -12.62 -9.14
CA GLY A 217 10.14 -12.10 -10.22
C GLY A 217 9.66 -10.75 -10.73
N GLU A 218 10.18 -10.36 -11.90
CA GLU A 218 9.88 -9.05 -12.53
C GLU A 218 8.52 -9.05 -13.23
N THR A 219 8.05 -10.19 -13.73
CA THR A 219 6.98 -10.28 -14.74
C THR A 219 5.68 -10.92 -14.25
N ASP A 220 5.67 -11.55 -13.09
CA ASP A 220 4.47 -12.15 -12.51
C ASP A 220 3.39 -11.08 -12.20
N THR A 221 2.12 -11.44 -12.35
CA THR A 221 0.99 -10.53 -12.17
C THR A 221 0.01 -11.01 -11.09
N GLY A 222 -0.83 -10.11 -10.57
CA GLY A 222 -1.69 -10.42 -9.42
C GLY A 222 -0.89 -10.63 -8.13
N VAL A 223 0.23 -9.94 -7.96
CA VAL A 223 1.18 -10.15 -6.87
C VAL A 223 1.40 -8.90 -6.04
N THR A 224 1.95 -9.11 -4.85
CA THR A 224 2.33 -8.07 -3.89
C THR A 224 3.85 -7.90 -3.90
N ILE A 225 4.31 -6.73 -4.28
CA ILE A 225 5.68 -6.26 -4.14
C ILE A 225 5.79 -5.62 -2.76
N CYS A 226 6.67 -6.14 -1.92
CA CYS A 226 6.90 -5.58 -0.58
C CYS A 226 8.40 -5.41 -0.37
N TYR A 227 8.80 -4.26 0.14
CA TYR A 227 10.15 -4.05 0.64
C TYR A 227 10.20 -2.94 1.71
N ASN A 228 11.15 -3.08 2.61
CA ASN A 228 11.62 -2.10 3.57
C ASN A 228 13.13 -2.03 3.48
N THR A 229 13.76 -0.89 3.75
CA THR A 229 15.17 -0.66 3.48
C THR A 229 15.90 -0.17 4.72
N VAL A 230 16.99 -0.84 5.06
CA VAL A 230 17.84 -0.53 6.21
C VAL A 230 19.32 -0.54 5.83
N LYS A 231 20.19 0.10 6.61
CA LYS A 231 21.65 0.01 6.48
C LYS A 231 22.21 -1.27 7.10
N ASP A 232 21.51 -1.83 8.09
CA ASP A 232 21.84 -3.05 8.80
C ASP A 232 20.56 -3.63 9.41
N VAL A 233 20.40 -4.94 9.43
CA VAL A 233 19.21 -5.62 9.95
C VAL A 233 18.86 -5.26 11.40
N LYS A 234 19.81 -4.82 12.19
CA LYS A 234 19.58 -4.34 13.56
C LYS A 234 18.70 -3.08 13.65
N TYR A 235 18.50 -2.38 12.54
CA TYR A 235 17.65 -1.18 12.46
C TYR A 235 16.23 -1.48 11.97
N VAL A 236 15.87 -2.76 11.79
CA VAL A 236 14.49 -3.13 11.42
C VAL A 236 13.53 -2.67 12.52
N GLN A 237 12.59 -1.80 12.14
CA GLN A 237 11.52 -1.32 13.01
C GLN A 237 10.36 -2.33 13.02
N PRO A 238 10.07 -3.05 14.12
CA PRO A 238 9.07 -4.12 14.12
C PRO A 238 7.68 -3.67 13.67
N VAL A 239 7.30 -2.44 14.01
CA VAL A 239 5.98 -1.88 13.74
C VAL A 239 5.72 -1.69 12.24
N ILE A 240 6.75 -1.37 11.45
CA ILE A 240 6.61 -1.04 10.03
C ILE A 240 7.32 -2.01 9.09
N ALA A 241 8.34 -2.74 9.56
CA ALA A 241 9.25 -3.48 8.70
C ALA A 241 9.37 -4.99 9.01
N ALA A 242 8.69 -5.51 10.04
CA ALA A 242 8.68 -6.95 10.34
C ALA A 242 7.73 -7.68 9.37
N THR A 243 8.19 -7.95 8.16
CA THR A 243 7.42 -8.50 7.04
C THR A 243 7.74 -9.97 6.77
N CYS A 244 6.77 -10.73 6.24
CA CYS A 244 6.95 -12.14 5.87
C CYS A 244 7.29 -12.33 4.37
N MET A 245 7.40 -11.27 3.60
CA MET A 245 7.77 -11.30 2.19
C MET A 245 8.62 -10.11 1.81
N GLY A 246 9.47 -10.26 0.82
CA GLY A 246 10.29 -9.18 0.29
C GLY A 246 10.83 -9.52 -1.08
N ILE A 247 11.04 -8.50 -1.90
CA ILE A 247 11.68 -8.59 -3.21
C ILE A 247 12.61 -7.40 -3.43
N ASN A 248 13.76 -7.63 -4.03
CA ASN A 248 14.70 -6.56 -4.36
C ASN A 248 14.26 -5.85 -5.66
N PRO A 249 13.82 -4.59 -5.63
CA PRO A 249 13.31 -3.89 -6.81
C PRO A 249 14.38 -3.57 -7.86
N VAL A 250 15.66 -3.78 -7.56
CA VAL A 250 16.77 -3.51 -8.49
C VAL A 250 17.00 -4.68 -9.44
N ASN A 251 16.88 -5.92 -8.96
CA ASN A 251 17.07 -7.15 -9.75
C ASN A 251 15.86 -8.09 -9.76
N TRP A 252 14.79 -7.74 -9.07
CA TRP A 252 13.52 -8.49 -8.95
C TRP A 252 13.71 -9.94 -8.45
N ARG A 253 14.65 -10.12 -7.50
CA ARG A 253 14.94 -11.41 -6.86
C ARG A 253 14.48 -11.42 -5.41
N THR A 254 14.15 -12.63 -4.94
CA THR A 254 13.72 -12.90 -3.56
C THR A 254 14.84 -13.59 -2.73
N ASP A 255 16.02 -13.72 -3.28
CA ASP A 255 17.21 -14.26 -2.61
C ASP A 255 18.24 -13.15 -2.26
N ALA A 256 19.35 -13.53 -1.64
CA ALA A 256 20.41 -12.62 -1.22
C ALA A 256 21.36 -12.18 -2.36
N THR A 257 20.96 -12.35 -3.63
CA THR A 257 21.79 -11.88 -4.75
C THR A 257 21.87 -10.34 -4.72
N PRO A 258 23.05 -9.75 -4.56
CA PRO A 258 23.20 -8.30 -4.55
C PRO A 258 22.93 -7.70 -5.92
N ALA A 259 22.47 -6.45 -5.93
CA ALA A 259 22.29 -5.65 -7.13
C ALA A 259 22.92 -4.27 -6.95
N ILE A 260 23.38 -3.69 -8.04
CA ILE A 260 23.96 -2.34 -8.05
C ILE A 260 22.94 -1.34 -8.56
N LEU A 261 22.69 -0.31 -7.78
CA LEU A 261 21.83 0.82 -8.10
C LEU A 261 22.70 2.08 -8.22
N HIS A 262 22.49 2.87 -9.29
CA HIS A 262 23.22 4.12 -9.55
C HIS A 262 24.76 3.97 -9.42
N ASP A 263 25.30 2.85 -9.95
CA ASP A 263 26.72 2.49 -10.04
C ASP A 263 27.46 2.32 -8.69
N THR A 264 26.93 2.83 -7.59
CA THR A 264 27.63 2.88 -6.29
C THR A 264 26.89 2.26 -5.12
N ILE A 265 25.57 2.08 -5.25
CA ILE A 265 24.73 1.60 -4.15
C ILE A 265 24.52 0.11 -4.32
N THR A 266 24.96 -0.68 -3.35
CA THR A 266 24.67 -2.12 -3.32
C THR A 266 23.40 -2.36 -2.52
N VAL A 267 22.43 -3.08 -3.12
CA VAL A 267 21.16 -3.45 -2.52
C VAL A 267 21.06 -4.97 -2.46
N THR A 268 20.90 -5.53 -1.26
CA THR A 268 20.80 -6.97 -1.02
C THR A 268 19.58 -7.28 -0.18
N LEU A 269 18.71 -8.19 -0.63
CA LEU A 269 17.62 -8.67 0.20
C LEU A 269 18.16 -9.61 1.28
N SER A 270 17.78 -9.37 2.53
CA SER A 270 18.00 -10.33 3.63
C SER A 270 16.86 -11.35 3.67
N PRO A 271 17.10 -12.64 3.33
CA PRO A 271 16.02 -13.64 3.35
C PRO A 271 15.46 -13.91 4.74
N ALA A 272 16.28 -13.69 5.79
CA ALA A 272 15.87 -13.92 7.18
C ALA A 272 14.92 -12.84 7.72
N TYR A 273 15.02 -11.62 7.20
CA TYR A 273 14.23 -10.46 7.65
C TYR A 273 13.31 -9.92 6.57
N HIS A 274 13.44 -10.38 5.32
CA HIS A 274 12.69 -9.90 4.14
C HIS A 274 12.83 -8.38 3.91
N VAL A 275 13.95 -7.78 4.35
CA VAL A 275 14.26 -6.35 4.18
C VAL A 275 15.48 -6.18 3.28
N LEU A 276 15.56 -5.04 2.61
CA LEU A 276 16.71 -4.66 1.81
C LEU A 276 17.80 -4.06 2.71
N VAL A 277 19.00 -4.60 2.59
CA VAL A 277 20.21 -4.03 3.23
C VAL A 277 20.96 -3.26 2.17
N VAL A 278 21.23 -1.97 2.44
CA VAL A 278 21.83 -1.04 1.49
C VAL A 278 23.18 -0.55 2.00
N SER A 279 24.19 -0.62 1.14
CA SER A 279 25.51 -0.01 1.37
C SER A 279 25.87 0.96 0.24
N GLY A 280 26.76 1.90 0.52
CA GLY A 280 27.14 2.95 -0.44
C GLY A 280 26.14 4.13 -0.53
N TYR A 281 25.14 4.18 0.33
CA TYR A 281 24.14 5.26 0.40
C TYR A 281 24.01 5.80 1.82
N SER A 282 24.13 7.13 1.98
CA SER A 282 24.09 7.75 3.31
C SER A 282 22.67 8.01 3.83
N GLY A 283 21.72 8.32 2.96
CA GLY A 283 20.37 8.78 3.32
C GLY A 283 20.39 10.14 4.06
N SER A 284 21.48 10.88 4.01
CA SER A 284 21.69 12.11 4.79
C SER A 284 20.77 13.26 4.39
N GLU A 285 20.20 13.23 3.21
CA GLU A 285 19.17 14.17 2.74
C GLU A 285 17.84 14.05 3.51
N TYR A 286 17.65 12.97 4.26
CA TYR A 286 16.50 12.73 5.11
C TYR A 286 16.98 12.54 6.57
N PRO A 287 17.08 13.61 7.34
CA PRO A 287 17.58 13.54 8.72
C PRO A 287 16.62 12.73 9.62
N PRO A 288 17.15 12.14 10.71
CA PRO A 288 16.34 11.44 11.68
C PRO A 288 15.20 12.29 12.25
N TYR A 289 14.01 11.69 12.38
CA TYR A 289 12.86 12.35 12.96
C TYR A 289 12.53 11.72 14.32
N LYS A 290 12.65 12.50 15.40
CA LYS A 290 12.35 12.10 16.79
C LYS A 290 12.94 10.73 17.22
N GLY A 291 14.09 10.34 16.65
CA GLY A 291 14.73 9.07 16.93
C GLY A 291 14.02 7.81 16.42
N PHE A 292 12.99 7.98 15.61
CA PHE A 292 12.17 6.88 15.07
C PHE A 292 12.46 6.62 13.58
N LEU A 293 12.41 7.65 12.73
CA LEU A 293 12.70 7.52 11.31
C LEU A 293 14.15 7.88 11.00
N ASN A 294 14.73 7.17 10.04
CA ASN A 294 16.07 7.38 9.48
C ASN A 294 17.22 7.16 10.46
N VAL A 295 16.98 6.56 11.62
CA VAL A 295 18.04 6.12 12.53
C VAL A 295 18.52 4.75 12.07
N GLY A 296 19.41 4.74 11.05
CA GLY A 296 19.94 3.52 10.44
C GLY A 296 18.98 2.77 9.53
N ASP A 297 17.71 3.15 9.48
CA ASP A 297 16.83 2.86 8.37
C ASP A 297 16.98 3.94 7.29
N ILE A 298 16.45 3.74 6.13
CA ILE A 298 16.36 4.74 5.06
C ILE A 298 14.94 4.84 4.53
N HIS A 299 14.01 4.64 5.44
CA HIS A 299 12.57 4.60 5.17
C HIS A 299 12.08 5.79 4.34
N SER A 300 12.45 7.02 4.73
CA SER A 300 12.02 8.22 4.00
C SER A 300 12.56 8.34 2.58
N CYS A 301 13.54 7.51 2.20
CA CYS A 301 14.15 7.50 0.86
C CYS A 301 13.47 6.49 -0.08
N GLU A 302 12.78 5.49 0.44
CA GLU A 302 12.35 4.30 -0.30
C GLU A 302 11.58 4.59 -1.59
N PRO A 303 10.58 5.50 -1.62
CA PRO A 303 9.86 5.80 -2.86
C PRO A 303 10.74 6.46 -3.93
N TRP A 304 11.82 7.12 -3.51
CA TRP A 304 12.67 7.92 -4.39
C TRP A 304 13.88 7.13 -4.87
N LEU A 305 14.50 6.39 -3.98
CA LEU A 305 15.70 5.61 -4.25
C LEU A 305 15.47 4.58 -5.37
N TYR A 306 14.29 3.96 -5.40
CA TYR A 306 13.93 2.93 -6.38
C TYR A 306 12.97 3.40 -7.49
N SER A 307 12.75 4.71 -7.62
CA SER A 307 11.73 5.27 -8.52
C SER A 307 11.84 4.80 -9.98
N GLU A 308 13.04 4.74 -10.54
CA GLU A 308 13.24 4.26 -11.91
C GLU A 308 12.95 2.76 -12.05
N CYS A 309 13.31 1.96 -11.04
CA CYS A 309 13.03 0.52 -11.03
C CYS A 309 11.52 0.28 -10.96
N LEU A 310 10.81 1.03 -10.12
CA LEU A 310 9.36 0.96 -9.98
C LEU A 310 8.64 1.39 -11.27
N ALA A 311 9.04 2.51 -11.87
CA ALA A 311 8.46 2.99 -13.14
C ALA A 311 8.58 1.93 -14.26
N LYS A 312 9.76 1.35 -14.43
CA LYS A 312 10.00 0.29 -15.41
C LYS A 312 9.15 -0.96 -15.12
N ASN A 313 9.08 -1.37 -13.86
CA ASN A 313 8.35 -2.57 -13.46
C ASN A 313 6.83 -2.42 -13.61
N ILE A 314 6.26 -1.25 -13.31
CA ILE A 314 4.83 -0.96 -13.55
C ILE A 314 4.51 -1.20 -15.04
N ALA A 315 5.31 -0.67 -15.96
CA ALA A 315 5.12 -0.86 -17.39
C ALA A 315 5.27 -2.34 -17.82
N VAL A 316 6.23 -3.07 -17.25
CA VAL A 316 6.41 -4.52 -17.48
C VAL A 316 5.17 -5.29 -17.05
N ARG A 317 4.71 -5.11 -15.80
CA ARG A 317 3.57 -5.85 -15.24
C ARG A 317 2.24 -5.50 -15.92
N ALA A 318 2.03 -4.25 -16.30
CA ALA A 318 0.86 -3.86 -17.08
C ALA A 318 0.81 -4.57 -18.44
N ARG A 319 1.95 -4.70 -19.12
CA ARG A 319 2.07 -5.43 -20.37
C ARG A 319 1.83 -6.94 -20.18
N GLU A 320 2.43 -7.56 -19.17
CA GLU A 320 2.29 -9.01 -18.92
C GLU A 320 0.85 -9.35 -18.50
N TRP A 321 0.18 -8.51 -17.72
CA TRP A 321 -1.23 -8.68 -17.40
C TRP A 321 -2.10 -8.69 -18.68
N ARG A 322 -1.87 -7.74 -19.61
CA ARG A 322 -2.59 -7.72 -20.89
C ARG A 322 -2.34 -8.96 -21.73
N ARG A 323 -1.12 -9.51 -21.71
CA ARG A 323 -0.78 -10.75 -22.42
C ARG A 323 -1.53 -11.94 -21.85
N SER A 324 -1.58 -12.06 -20.53
CA SER A 324 -2.32 -13.16 -19.88
C SER A 324 -3.82 -13.11 -20.14
N CYS A 325 -4.42 -11.90 -20.14
CA CYS A 325 -5.84 -11.73 -20.49
C CYS A 325 -6.14 -12.16 -21.95
N LYS A 326 -5.29 -11.82 -22.92
CA LYS A 326 -5.47 -12.25 -24.32
C LYS A 326 -5.39 -13.77 -24.46
N CYS A 327 -4.39 -14.39 -23.87
CA CYS A 327 -4.25 -15.86 -23.91
C CYS A 327 -5.48 -16.56 -23.31
N ASN A 328 -6.01 -16.05 -22.20
CA ASN A 328 -7.22 -16.61 -21.59
C ASN A 328 -8.44 -16.51 -22.50
N CYS A 329 -8.64 -15.38 -23.19
CA CYS A 329 -9.73 -15.20 -24.16
C CYS A 329 -9.61 -16.15 -25.34
N GLU A 330 -8.41 -16.33 -25.90
CA GLU A 330 -8.15 -17.24 -27.01
C GLU A 330 -8.42 -18.69 -26.62
N CYS A 331 -7.94 -19.13 -25.44
CA CYS A 331 -8.21 -20.48 -24.91
C CYS A 331 -9.72 -20.74 -24.68
N ILE A 332 -10.48 -19.75 -24.20
CA ILE A 332 -11.92 -19.87 -24.01
C ILE A 332 -12.64 -20.03 -25.37
N LEU A 333 -12.25 -19.24 -26.36
CA LEU A 333 -12.81 -19.31 -27.71
C LEU A 333 -12.55 -20.66 -28.37
N GLU A 334 -11.32 -21.17 -28.31
CA GLU A 334 -10.96 -22.48 -28.85
C GLU A 334 -11.73 -23.63 -28.18
N ASN A 335 -11.87 -23.59 -26.84
CA ASN A 335 -12.61 -24.62 -26.11
C ASN A 335 -14.15 -24.54 -26.38
N THR A 336 -14.66 -23.35 -26.63
CA THR A 336 -16.07 -23.17 -27.01
C THR A 336 -16.35 -23.69 -28.43
N LEU A 337 -15.44 -23.43 -29.36
CA LEU A 337 -15.55 -23.94 -30.74
C LEU A 337 -15.45 -25.46 -30.78
N LYS A 338 -14.55 -26.08 -30.01
CA LYS A 338 -14.44 -27.56 -29.93
C LYS A 338 -15.70 -28.20 -29.37
N ARG A 339 -16.38 -27.61 -28.38
CA ARG A 339 -17.65 -28.13 -27.83
C ARG A 339 -18.85 -27.96 -28.75
N GLN A 340 -18.76 -27.09 -29.76
CA GLN A 340 -19.84 -26.90 -30.77
C GLN A 340 -19.65 -27.82 -31.98
N THR A 341 -18.49 -28.49 -32.10
CA THR A 341 -18.14 -29.42 -33.20
C THR A 341 -18.19 -30.87 -32.80
N GLU A 342 -18.40 -31.18 -31.51
CA GLU A 342 -18.75 -32.50 -30.94
C GLU A 342 -20.25 -32.64 -30.77
#